data_9ede6f097c4ef0614742456b3aee65b0
#
_entry.id   9ede6f097c4ef0614742456b3aee65b0
#
_cell.length_a   1.000
_cell.length_b   1.000
_cell.length_c   1.000
_cell.angle_alpha   90.00
_cell.angle_beta   90.00
_cell.angle_gamma   90.00
#
_symmetry.space_group_name_H-M   'P 1'
#
loop_
_entity.id
_entity.type
_entity.pdbx_description
1 polymer ?
#
loop_
_entity_poly.entity_id
_entity_poly.type
_entity_poly.pdbx_seq_one_letter_code
_entity_poly.pdbx_strand_id
1 'polypeptide(L)'
;MVNINRKVAGVQVNILDNEITEFDANCAIDLANKIYEQVRKEHSNIMDTSTLRALTIFKVVLELQTIKGNQEVILDTNTKRMRELIKLVESIDSPI
;
A
#
# COMPACT_ATOMS: atom_id res chain seq x y z
N MET A 1 1.54 17.44 12.71
CA MET A 1 1.86 16.05 13.11
C MET A 1 0.58 15.26 13.25
N VAL A 2 0.53 14.10 12.64
CA VAL A 2 -0.59 13.19 12.78
C VAL A 2 -0.45 12.44 14.11
N ASN A 3 -1.53 12.40 14.87
CA ASN A 3 -1.62 11.65 16.11
C ASN A 3 -2.95 10.89 16.09
N ILE A 4 -2.87 9.61 15.71
CA ILE A 4 -4.05 8.76 15.54
C ILE A 4 -3.94 7.58 16.48
N ASN A 5 -4.99 7.39 17.27
CA ASN A 5 -5.09 6.26 18.19
C ASN A 5 -6.25 5.37 17.73
N ARG A 6 -5.93 4.26 17.06
CA ARG A 6 -6.92 3.34 16.50
C ARG A 6 -6.45 1.90 16.63
N LYS A 7 -7.41 0.98 16.51
CA LYS A 7 -7.09 -0.45 16.41
C LYS A 7 -6.63 -0.80 15.01
N VAL A 8 -5.50 -1.49 14.94
CA VAL A 8 -4.97 -2.06 13.71
C VAL A 8 -4.73 -3.55 13.93
N ALA A 9 -5.39 -4.38 13.15
CA ALA A 9 -5.33 -5.83 13.30
C ALA A 9 -5.60 -6.30 14.74
N GLY A 10 -6.59 -5.68 15.37
CA GLY A 10 -7.00 -6.02 16.73
C GLY A 10 -6.14 -5.44 17.84
N VAL A 11 -5.11 -4.66 17.51
CA VAL A 11 -4.22 -4.04 18.51
C VAL A 11 -4.42 -2.54 18.50
N GLN A 12 -4.61 -1.97 19.69
CA GLN A 12 -4.67 -0.52 19.83
C GLN A 12 -3.28 0.07 19.64
N VAL A 13 -3.13 0.93 18.65
CA VAL A 13 -1.87 1.59 18.35
C VAL A 13 -2.04 3.10 18.30
N ASN A 14 -0.98 3.80 18.64
CA ASN A 14 -0.91 5.24 18.53
C ASN A 14 0.10 5.58 17.43
N ILE A 15 -0.38 6.19 16.36
CA ILE A 15 0.44 6.54 15.21
C ILE A 15 0.79 8.02 15.31
N LEU A 16 2.09 8.29 15.41
CA LEU A 16 2.64 9.64 15.41
C LEU A 16 3.52 9.79 14.17
N ASP A 17 3.17 10.70 13.31
CA ASP A 17 3.91 10.91 12.07
C ASP A 17 3.80 12.36 11.62
N ASN A 18 4.90 12.91 11.11
CA ASN A 18 4.97 14.27 10.59
C ASN A 18 4.84 14.33 9.07
N GLU A 19 4.99 13.20 8.40
CA GLU A 19 5.13 13.15 6.94
C GLU A 19 3.86 12.70 6.24
N ILE A 20 2.91 12.11 6.98
CA ILE A 20 1.66 11.63 6.40
C ILE A 20 0.50 12.52 6.82
N THR A 21 -0.56 12.52 6.03
CA THR A 21 -1.80 13.19 6.38
C THR A 21 -2.68 12.26 7.22
N GLU A 22 -3.58 12.85 8.00
CA GLU A 22 -4.56 12.09 8.77
C GLU A 22 -5.45 11.23 7.85
N PHE A 23 -5.81 11.77 6.71
CA PHE A 23 -6.59 11.04 5.71
C PHE A 23 -5.84 9.80 5.21
N ASP A 24 -4.58 9.95 4.83
CA ASP A 24 -3.77 8.83 4.34
C ASP A 24 -3.57 7.78 5.42
N ALA A 25 -3.34 8.21 6.66
CA ALA A 25 -3.19 7.31 7.79
C ALA A 25 -4.47 6.51 8.03
N ASN A 26 -5.63 7.17 8.03
CA ASN A 26 -6.92 6.49 8.22
C ASN A 26 -7.22 5.53 7.08
N CYS A 27 -6.94 5.89 5.84
CA CYS A 27 -7.10 4.99 4.70
C CYS A 27 -6.22 3.75 4.83
N ALA A 28 -4.97 3.92 5.26
CA ALA A 28 -4.05 2.80 5.47
C ALA A 28 -4.53 1.88 6.59
N ILE A 29 -5.03 2.45 7.69
CA ILE A 29 -5.57 1.67 8.80
C ILE A 29 -6.80 0.88 8.36
N ASP A 30 -7.72 1.52 7.64
CA ASP A 30 -8.93 0.86 7.16
C ASP A 30 -8.58 -0.30 6.22
N LEU A 31 -7.61 -0.11 5.33
CA LEU A 31 -7.14 -1.15 4.44
C LEU A 31 -6.48 -2.30 5.21
N ALA A 32 -5.62 -1.98 6.17
CA ALA A 32 -4.98 -2.99 7.00
C ALA A 32 -6.01 -3.83 7.76
N ASN A 33 -7.02 -3.19 8.33
CA ASN A 33 -8.09 -3.87 9.04
C ASN A 33 -8.93 -4.74 8.11
N LYS A 34 -9.19 -4.28 6.90
CA LYS A 34 -9.90 -5.05 5.88
C LYS A 34 -9.13 -6.32 5.51
N ILE A 35 -7.83 -6.21 5.30
CA ILE A 35 -6.98 -7.35 4.99
C ILE A 35 -6.95 -8.33 6.18
N TYR A 36 -6.83 -7.82 7.38
CA TYR A 36 -6.85 -8.64 8.59
C TYR A 36 -8.17 -9.44 8.70
N GLU A 37 -9.30 -8.81 8.45
CA GLU A 37 -10.60 -9.49 8.46
C GLU A 37 -10.70 -10.55 7.36
N GLN A 38 -10.14 -10.29 6.18
CA GLN A 38 -10.07 -11.30 5.12
C GLN A 38 -9.24 -12.51 5.55
N VAL A 39 -8.09 -12.28 6.16
CA VAL A 39 -7.21 -13.35 6.66
C VAL A 39 -7.94 -14.17 7.72
N ARG A 40 -8.65 -13.52 8.63
CA ARG A 40 -9.44 -14.21 9.66
C ARG A 40 -10.50 -15.10 9.04
N LYS A 41 -11.17 -14.66 8.00
CA LYS A 41 -12.20 -15.45 7.31
C LYS A 41 -11.60 -16.63 6.54
N GLU A 42 -10.49 -16.38 5.84
CA GLU A 42 -9.79 -17.41 5.07
C GLU A 42 -9.18 -18.50 5.95
N HIS A 43 -8.79 -18.13 7.17
CA HIS A 43 -8.13 -19.01 8.13
C HIS A 43 -8.96 -19.13 9.41
N SER A 44 -10.25 -19.40 9.26
CA SER A 44 -11.19 -19.47 10.37
C SER A 44 -10.86 -20.61 11.37
N ASN A 45 -10.05 -21.57 10.97
CA ASN A 45 -9.57 -22.65 11.83
C ASN A 45 -8.36 -22.23 12.68
N ILE A 46 -7.76 -21.09 12.40
CA ILE A 46 -6.64 -20.58 13.20
C ILE A 46 -7.19 -19.65 14.27
N MET A 47 -6.95 -20.00 15.52
CA MET A 47 -7.40 -19.19 16.66
C MET A 47 -6.30 -18.31 17.25
N ASP A 48 -5.05 -18.56 16.88
CA ASP A 48 -3.92 -17.76 17.34
C ASP A 48 -3.86 -16.42 16.60
N THR A 49 -4.09 -15.35 17.34
CA THR A 49 -4.09 -14.00 16.79
C THR A 49 -2.71 -13.58 16.30
N SER A 50 -1.64 -14.07 16.93
CA SER A 50 -0.28 -13.78 16.47
C SER A 50 -0.02 -14.37 15.09
N THR A 51 -0.49 -15.59 14.84
CA THR A 51 -0.41 -16.24 13.54
C THR A 51 -1.24 -15.48 12.51
N LEU A 52 -2.46 -15.09 12.86
CA LEU A 52 -3.32 -14.31 11.96
C LEU A 52 -2.69 -12.97 11.59
N ARG A 53 -2.05 -12.29 12.54
CA ARG A 53 -1.34 -11.04 12.28
C ARG A 53 -0.14 -11.26 11.37
N ALA A 54 0.62 -12.33 11.61
CA ALA A 54 1.76 -12.67 10.76
C ALA A 54 1.31 -12.96 9.33
N LEU A 55 0.22 -13.70 9.14
CA LEU A 55 -0.36 -13.96 7.83
C LEU A 55 -0.88 -12.68 7.17
N THR A 56 -1.43 -11.78 7.96
CA THR A 56 -1.88 -10.47 7.48
C THR A 56 -0.70 -9.65 6.94
N ILE A 57 0.38 -9.60 7.70
CA ILE A 57 1.61 -8.91 7.27
C ILE A 57 2.13 -9.52 5.98
N PHE A 58 2.19 -10.85 5.92
CA PHE A 58 2.63 -11.57 4.72
C PHE A 58 1.76 -11.21 3.51
N LYS A 59 0.44 -11.21 3.69
CA LYS A 59 -0.50 -10.87 2.62
C LYS A 59 -0.34 -9.42 2.15
N VAL A 60 -0.17 -8.49 3.10
CA VAL A 60 0.07 -7.08 2.77
C VAL A 60 1.34 -6.93 1.95
N VAL A 61 2.42 -7.60 2.35
CA VAL A 61 3.70 -7.55 1.62
C VAL A 61 3.55 -8.15 0.23
N LEU A 62 2.83 -9.27 0.10
CA LEU A 62 2.57 -9.87 -1.21
C LEU A 62 1.80 -8.92 -2.13
N GLU A 63 0.75 -8.30 -1.61
CA GLU A 63 -0.03 -7.34 -2.40
C GLU A 63 0.80 -6.12 -2.78
N LEU A 64 1.63 -5.63 -1.86
CA LEU A 64 2.53 -4.53 -2.14
C LEU A 64 3.53 -4.89 -3.24
N GLN A 65 4.11 -6.09 -3.19
CA GLN A 65 5.02 -6.57 -4.23
C GLN A 65 4.29 -6.72 -5.57
N THR A 66 3.06 -7.22 -5.56
CA THR A 66 2.26 -7.37 -6.77
C THR A 66 1.94 -6.00 -7.39
N ILE A 67 1.54 -5.04 -6.56
CA ILE A 67 1.29 -3.66 -7.01
C ILE A 67 2.58 -3.04 -7.54
N LYS A 68 3.68 -3.22 -6.84
CA LYS A 68 4.99 -2.72 -7.25
C LYS A 68 5.45 -3.37 -8.55
N GLY A 69 5.29 -4.69 -8.69
CA GLY A 69 5.58 -5.40 -9.91
C GLY A 69 4.69 -4.94 -11.06
N ASN A 70 3.39 -4.78 -10.81
CA ASN A 70 2.46 -4.23 -11.79
C ASN A 70 2.80 -2.78 -12.13
N GLN A 71 3.20 -1.99 -11.16
CA GLN A 71 3.67 -0.63 -11.40
C GLN A 71 4.96 -0.62 -12.20
N GLU A 72 5.87 -1.55 -11.97
CA GLU A 72 7.08 -1.66 -12.77
C GLU A 72 6.75 -2.02 -14.21
N VAL A 73 5.81 -2.94 -14.44
CA VAL A 73 5.32 -3.28 -15.78
C VAL A 73 4.57 -2.11 -16.40
N ILE A 74 3.68 -1.50 -15.63
CA ILE A 74 2.94 -0.31 -16.07
C ILE A 74 3.89 0.86 -16.24
N LEU A 75 4.86 1.04 -15.34
CA LEU A 75 5.89 2.07 -15.46
C LEU A 75 6.80 1.78 -16.66
N ASP A 76 7.09 0.53 -16.98
CA ASP A 76 7.88 0.21 -18.15
C ASP A 76 7.10 0.56 -19.42
N THR A 77 5.84 0.18 -19.49
CA THR A 77 4.94 0.58 -20.57
C THR A 77 4.66 2.06 -20.54
N ASN A 78 4.34 2.62 -19.37
CA ASN A 78 4.09 4.05 -19.20
C ASN A 78 5.37 4.86 -19.31
N THR A 79 6.51 4.33 -18.89
CA THR A 79 7.80 4.97 -19.05
C THR A 79 8.17 5.04 -20.52
N LYS A 80 7.89 4.02 -21.30
CA LYS A 80 8.05 4.08 -22.76
C LYS A 80 7.12 5.14 -23.34
N ARG A 81 5.85 5.14 -22.95
CA ARG A 81 4.88 6.16 -23.39
C ARG A 81 5.27 7.54 -22.92
N MET A 82 5.67 7.65 -21.65
CA MET A 82 6.12 8.92 -21.09
C MET A 82 7.42 9.40 -21.74
N ARG A 83 8.34 8.50 -22.02
CA ARG A 83 9.55 8.85 -22.78
C ARG A 83 9.22 9.32 -24.18
N GLU A 84 8.28 8.66 -24.85
CA GLU A 84 7.80 9.08 -26.15
C GLU A 84 7.10 10.43 -26.07
N LEU A 85 6.25 10.63 -25.06
CA LEU A 85 5.58 11.92 -24.81
C LEU A 85 6.58 13.00 -24.44
N ILE A 86 7.54 12.68 -23.57
CA ILE A 86 8.62 13.60 -23.20
C ILE A 86 9.46 13.96 -24.41
N LYS A 87 9.79 12.98 -25.23
CA LYS A 87 10.51 13.24 -26.49
C LYS A 87 9.72 14.13 -27.42
N LEU A 88 8.40 13.92 -27.52
CA LEU A 88 7.54 14.78 -28.31
C LEU A 88 7.48 16.20 -27.73
N VAL A 89 7.31 16.33 -26.42
CA VAL A 89 7.27 17.62 -25.74
C VAL A 89 8.64 18.29 -25.84
N GLU A 90 9.72 17.55 -25.60
CA GLU A 90 11.07 18.10 -25.64
C GLU A 90 11.51 18.41 -27.07
N SER A 91 11.01 17.70 -28.08
CA SER A 91 11.26 18.07 -29.46
C SER A 91 10.49 19.29 -29.90
N ILE A 92 9.44 19.67 -29.14
CA ILE A 92 8.70 20.91 -29.36
C ILE A 92 9.37 22.05 -28.61
N ASP A 93 9.64 21.87 -27.31
CA ASP A 93 10.13 22.91 -26.41
C ASP A 93 11.64 22.86 -26.22
N SER A 94 12.21 21.69 -26.15
CA SER A 94 13.63 21.46 -25.92
C SER A 94 13.99 20.13 -26.53
N PRO A 95 14.71 20.13 -27.64
CA PRO A 95 15.12 18.88 -28.26
C PRO A 95 16.05 18.10 -27.33
N ILE A 96 15.77 16.85 -27.23
CA ILE A 96 16.59 15.93 -26.48
C ILE A 96 17.77 15.49 -27.34
#